data_64a0547b3af72db59b81dcbeb43ac521
#
_entry.id   64a0547b3af72db59b81dcbeb43ac521
#
_cell.length_a   1.000
_cell.length_b   1.000
_cell.length_c   1.000
_cell.angle_alpha   90.00
_cell.angle_beta   90.00
_cell.angle_gamma   90.00
#
_symmetry.space_group_name_H-M   'P 1'
#
loop_
_entity.id
_entity.type
_entity.pdbx_description
1 polymer ?
#
loop_
_entity_poly.entity_id
_entity_poly.type
_entity_poly.pdbx_seq_one_letter_code
_entity_poly.pdbx_strand_id
1 'polypeptide(L)'
;MNRTQVMLAIPGNWSSAEGVSEQISLHSEGYTMAGLLLLEDETGKAFTVEVVERDPALAEAMLHASSGGFTPKVAKGIARHTHVVYLIVDVNDLTDVAAARRAANAVLNAGGLGVMVESAGVAYSKDEWQESKEEDLALDYSLLTAITEEENAYMSWGMKAFGHADVAVPMTLDIEDAIHVIHSFNFHLISGGAMFGDGDHFAFEDGRAFTVEMGEDERTTIDNLLHNPFGLIYLVPQAAE
;
A
#
# COMPACT_ATOMS: atom_id res chain seq x y z
N MET A 1 6.82 12.90 -16.23
CA MET A 1 6.77 11.72 -15.36
C MET A 1 5.67 11.98 -14.34
N ASN A 2 4.63 11.18 -14.34
CA ASN A 2 3.62 11.24 -13.28
C ASN A 2 4.30 10.75 -12.01
N ARG A 3 4.48 11.63 -11.02
CA ARG A 3 4.92 11.22 -9.69
C ARG A 3 3.73 10.56 -9.03
N THR A 4 3.88 9.34 -8.58
CA THR A 4 2.90 8.70 -7.72
C THR A 4 3.28 8.93 -6.27
N GLN A 5 2.26 9.00 -5.42
CA GLN A 5 2.45 9.15 -3.99
C GLN A 5 1.88 7.93 -3.28
N VAL A 6 2.63 7.42 -2.33
CA VAL A 6 2.13 6.52 -1.30
C VAL A 6 1.79 7.36 -0.08
N MET A 7 0.58 7.22 0.43
CA MET A 7 0.13 7.86 1.66
C MET A 7 -0.15 6.78 2.69
N LEU A 8 0.53 6.88 3.84
CA LEU A 8 0.37 5.99 4.98
C LEU A 8 -0.18 6.80 6.16
N ALA A 9 -1.33 6.41 6.70
CA ALA A 9 -1.88 7.03 7.90
C ALA A 9 -1.56 6.16 9.13
N ILE A 10 -0.89 6.75 10.11
CA ILE A 10 -0.37 6.04 11.29
C ILE A 10 -0.97 6.69 12.54
N PRO A 11 -2.04 6.12 13.12
CA PRO A 11 -2.59 6.60 14.38
C PRO A 11 -1.69 6.26 15.56
N GLY A 12 -1.64 7.14 16.56
CA GLY A 12 -0.87 6.91 17.78
C GLY A 12 -1.36 7.72 18.98
N ASN A 13 -0.78 7.47 20.15
CA ASN A 13 -1.15 8.12 21.40
C ASN A 13 -0.07 9.12 21.82
N TRP A 14 0.05 10.22 21.09
CA TRP A 14 0.97 11.31 21.40
C TRP A 14 0.25 12.46 22.13
N SER A 15 1.01 13.25 22.89
CA SER A 15 0.47 14.39 23.65
C SER A 15 0.18 15.60 22.77
N SER A 16 0.91 15.77 21.68
CA SER A 16 0.79 16.85 20.70
C SER A 16 1.60 16.51 19.44
N ALA A 17 1.57 17.37 18.42
CA ALA A 17 2.43 17.25 17.24
C ALA A 17 3.93 17.36 17.60
N GLU A 18 4.30 18.23 18.54
CA GLU A 18 5.68 18.30 19.07
C GLU A 18 6.07 16.99 19.78
N GLY A 19 5.12 16.38 20.51
CA GLY A 19 5.30 15.08 21.15
C GLY A 19 5.59 13.96 20.15
N VAL A 20 5.03 14.00 18.93
CA VAL A 20 5.42 13.08 17.85
C VAL A 20 6.89 13.24 17.51
N SER A 21 7.35 14.47 17.27
CA SER A 21 8.75 14.77 16.93
C SER A 21 9.72 14.32 18.01
N GLU A 22 9.38 14.54 19.28
CA GLU A 22 10.19 14.08 20.42
C GLU A 22 10.29 12.55 20.46
N GLN A 23 9.16 11.85 20.29
CA GLN A 23 9.13 10.39 20.32
C GLN A 23 9.88 9.77 19.13
N ILE A 24 9.81 10.38 17.95
CA ILE A 24 10.60 9.98 16.79
C ILE A 24 12.09 10.10 17.11
N SER A 25 12.54 11.23 17.64
CA SER A 25 13.94 11.45 17.99
C SER A 25 14.47 10.50 19.08
N LEU A 26 13.59 10.00 19.94
CA LEU A 26 13.97 9.10 21.06
C LEU A 26 13.93 7.61 20.68
N HIS A 27 13.06 7.21 19.76
CA HIS A 27 12.71 5.80 19.56
C HIS A 27 12.82 5.33 18.11
N SER A 28 13.01 6.23 17.14
CA SER A 28 13.26 5.83 15.76
C SER A 28 14.76 5.93 15.47
N GLU A 29 15.45 4.80 15.49
CA GLU A 29 16.86 4.76 15.11
C GLU A 29 17.05 5.32 13.70
N GLY A 30 17.84 6.40 13.57
CA GLY A 30 18.20 6.99 12.28
C GLY A 30 17.15 7.89 11.62
N TYR A 31 16.17 8.39 12.38
CA TYR A 31 15.20 9.36 11.86
C TYR A 31 15.04 10.58 12.75
N THR A 32 14.92 11.74 12.12
CA THR A 32 14.67 13.02 12.78
C THR A 32 13.49 13.73 12.14
N MET A 33 12.58 14.25 12.95
CA MET A 33 11.45 15.03 12.44
C MET A 33 11.73 16.53 12.62
N ALA A 34 11.64 17.29 11.53
CA ALA A 34 11.85 18.74 11.50
C ALA A 34 10.66 19.44 10.78
N GLY A 35 9.76 20.02 11.52
CA GLY A 35 8.55 20.64 11.00
C GLY A 35 7.65 19.60 10.31
N LEU A 36 7.44 19.76 9.00
CA LEU A 36 6.65 18.85 8.17
C LEU A 36 7.50 17.79 7.44
N LEU A 37 8.73 17.58 7.87
CA LEU A 37 9.65 16.62 7.24
C LEU A 37 10.11 15.59 8.25
N LEU A 38 10.06 14.32 7.84
CA LEU A 38 10.75 13.21 8.46
C LEU A 38 12.01 12.93 7.63
N LEU A 39 13.18 13.00 8.26
CA LEU A 39 14.49 12.84 7.62
C LEU A 39 15.09 11.50 8.03
N GLU A 40 15.54 10.72 7.04
CA GLU A 40 16.39 9.55 7.26
C GLU A 40 17.83 10.01 7.35
N ASP A 41 18.46 9.87 8.53
CA ASP A 41 19.76 10.49 8.85
C ASP A 41 20.89 9.91 8.00
N GLU A 42 20.82 8.63 7.66
CA GLU A 42 21.86 7.94 6.88
C GLU A 42 21.91 8.39 5.42
N THR A 43 20.74 8.50 4.78
CA THR A 43 20.62 8.80 3.35
C THR A 43 20.37 10.28 3.08
N GLY A 44 19.89 11.02 4.07
CA GLY A 44 19.40 12.40 3.93
C GLY A 44 18.05 12.47 3.20
N LYS A 45 17.38 11.33 3.00
CA LYS A 45 16.08 11.30 2.34
C LYS A 45 15.03 11.97 3.23
N ALA A 46 14.19 12.80 2.62
CA ALA A 46 13.12 13.51 3.30
C ALA A 46 11.76 13.00 2.84
N PHE A 47 10.87 12.81 3.80
CA PHE A 47 9.47 12.44 3.60
C PHE A 47 8.59 13.57 4.12
N THR A 48 7.52 13.88 3.39
CA THR A 48 6.53 14.83 3.90
C THR A 48 5.67 14.16 4.98
N VAL A 49 5.51 14.83 6.11
CA VAL A 49 4.63 14.38 7.18
C VAL A 49 3.64 15.47 7.55
N GLU A 50 2.41 15.06 7.82
CA GLU A 50 1.38 15.88 8.41
C GLU A 50 0.90 15.22 9.70
N VAL A 51 0.89 15.97 10.80
CA VAL A 51 0.37 15.49 12.08
C VAL A 51 -0.95 16.19 12.36
N VAL A 52 -2.01 15.41 12.44
CA VAL A 52 -3.35 15.91 12.73
C VAL A 52 -3.85 15.36 14.06
N GLU A 53 -4.81 16.06 14.66
CA GLU A 53 -5.54 15.55 15.81
C GLU A 53 -6.35 14.29 15.45
N ARG A 54 -6.87 13.64 16.48
CA ARG A 54 -7.65 12.42 16.36
C ARG A 54 -8.69 12.46 15.24
N ASP A 55 -8.65 11.47 14.36
CA ASP A 55 -9.66 11.21 13.34
C ASP A 55 -10.45 9.93 13.65
N PRO A 56 -11.68 10.02 14.16
CA PRO A 56 -12.53 8.86 14.41
C PRO A 56 -12.88 8.07 13.14
N ALA A 57 -12.96 8.73 11.97
CA ALA A 57 -13.29 8.08 10.70
C ALA A 57 -12.14 7.17 10.25
N LEU A 58 -10.89 7.58 10.46
CA LEU A 58 -9.74 6.73 10.19
C LEU A 58 -9.78 5.44 11.02
N ALA A 59 -10.12 5.55 12.31
CA ALA A 59 -10.19 4.37 13.17
C ALA A 59 -11.25 3.36 12.69
N GLU A 60 -12.39 3.85 12.21
CA GLU A 60 -13.44 3.02 11.63
C GLU A 60 -12.99 2.40 10.30
N ALA A 61 -12.38 3.20 9.42
CA ALA A 61 -11.83 2.74 8.14
C ALA A 61 -10.78 1.64 8.34
N MET A 62 -9.85 1.80 9.27
CA MET A 62 -8.83 0.78 9.57
C MET A 62 -9.44 -0.53 10.06
N LEU A 63 -10.51 -0.49 10.86
CA LEU A 63 -11.19 -1.70 11.31
C LEU A 63 -11.84 -2.47 10.15
N HIS A 64 -12.37 -1.78 9.17
CA HIS A 64 -12.95 -2.40 7.96
C HIS A 64 -11.86 -2.88 6.98
N ALA A 65 -10.76 -2.15 6.89
CA ALA A 65 -9.66 -2.42 5.96
C ALA A 65 -8.68 -3.51 6.44
N SER A 66 -8.82 -3.99 7.69
CA SER A 66 -7.94 -5.03 8.23
C SER A 66 -8.35 -6.42 7.72
N SER A 67 -7.49 -7.08 6.95
CA SER A 67 -7.77 -8.38 6.30
C SER A 67 -7.98 -9.55 7.28
N GLY A 68 -7.27 -9.54 8.43
CA GLY A 68 -7.37 -10.56 9.48
C GLY A 68 -8.23 -10.15 10.66
N GLY A 69 -8.72 -8.91 10.69
CA GLY A 69 -9.35 -8.30 11.84
C GLY A 69 -8.35 -8.00 12.96
N PHE A 70 -8.46 -6.82 13.55
CA PHE A 70 -7.60 -6.47 14.69
C PHE A 70 -8.02 -7.20 15.97
N THR A 71 -7.05 -7.57 16.78
CA THR A 71 -7.37 -8.04 18.14
C THR A 71 -8.15 -6.96 18.89
N PRO A 72 -9.03 -7.31 19.87
CA PRO A 72 -9.79 -6.32 20.64
C PRO A 72 -8.90 -5.26 21.32
N LYS A 73 -7.67 -5.62 21.68
CA LYS A 73 -6.69 -4.69 22.27
C LYS A 73 -6.21 -3.66 21.25
N VAL A 74 -5.84 -4.10 20.05
CA VAL A 74 -5.39 -3.24 18.95
C VAL A 74 -6.52 -2.33 18.50
N ALA A 75 -7.70 -2.88 18.21
CA ALA A 75 -8.89 -2.13 17.83
C ALA A 75 -9.24 -1.02 18.83
N LYS A 76 -9.20 -1.34 20.14
CA LYS A 76 -9.44 -0.36 21.20
C LYS A 76 -8.34 0.71 21.25
N GLY A 77 -7.08 0.36 20.99
CA GLY A 77 -5.97 1.29 20.92
C GLY A 77 -6.18 2.28 19.77
N ILE A 78 -6.40 1.78 18.56
CA ILE A 78 -6.67 2.58 17.37
C ILE A 78 -7.90 3.48 17.56
N ALA A 79 -9.00 2.97 18.10
CA ALA A 79 -10.20 3.76 18.36
C ALA A 79 -9.99 4.92 19.35
N ARG A 80 -8.93 4.88 20.15
CA ARG A 80 -8.58 5.89 21.17
C ARG A 80 -7.35 6.72 20.84
N HIS A 81 -6.80 6.57 19.63
CA HIS A 81 -5.65 7.37 19.23
C HIS A 81 -5.91 8.86 19.46
N THR A 82 -4.85 9.62 19.67
CA THR A 82 -4.93 11.06 19.92
C THR A 82 -4.53 11.88 18.70
N HIS A 83 -3.61 11.36 17.90
CA HIS A 83 -3.12 11.99 16.68
C HIS A 83 -2.93 10.95 15.59
N VAL A 84 -2.87 11.44 14.36
CA VAL A 84 -2.51 10.66 13.17
C VAL A 84 -1.30 11.32 12.51
N VAL A 85 -0.31 10.53 12.17
CA VAL A 85 0.79 10.93 11.29
C VAL A 85 0.48 10.43 9.89
N TYR A 86 0.23 11.36 8.97
CA TYR A 86 0.20 11.05 7.55
C TYR A 86 1.62 11.14 7.00
N LEU A 87 2.14 10.03 6.51
CA LEU A 87 3.42 9.94 5.84
C LEU A 87 3.18 9.90 4.34
N ILE A 88 3.65 10.92 3.63
CA ILE A 88 3.46 11.08 2.18
C ILE A 88 4.81 10.91 1.51
N VAL A 89 4.90 9.93 0.63
CA VAL A 89 6.14 9.56 -0.06
C VAL A 89 5.94 9.67 -1.56
N ASP A 90 6.74 10.54 -2.19
CA ASP A 90 6.85 10.56 -3.65
C ASP A 90 7.64 9.34 -4.11
N VAL A 91 7.03 8.51 -4.94
CA VAL A 91 7.67 7.30 -5.47
C VAL A 91 8.14 7.53 -6.89
N ASN A 92 9.43 7.33 -7.11
CA ASN A 92 10.06 7.39 -8.44
C ASN A 92 10.60 6.00 -8.85
N ASP A 93 10.95 5.17 -7.87
CA ASP A 93 11.46 3.81 -8.06
C ASP A 93 11.21 2.93 -6.83
N LEU A 94 11.61 1.67 -6.92
CA LEU A 94 11.41 0.67 -5.86
C LEU A 94 12.18 1.00 -4.55
N THR A 95 13.24 1.79 -4.63
CA THR A 95 13.98 2.21 -3.42
C THR A 95 13.18 3.21 -2.60
N ASP A 96 12.31 4.00 -3.25
CA ASP A 96 11.36 4.90 -2.58
C ASP A 96 10.28 4.11 -1.84
N VAL A 97 9.82 2.99 -2.43
CA VAL A 97 8.84 2.08 -1.81
C VAL A 97 9.40 1.47 -0.52
N ALA A 98 10.60 0.89 -0.59
CA ALA A 98 11.28 0.34 0.58
C ALA A 98 11.53 1.42 1.65
N ALA A 99 11.89 2.63 1.23
CA ALA A 99 12.09 3.76 2.14
C ALA A 99 10.78 4.22 2.82
N ALA A 100 9.63 4.17 2.12
CA ALA A 100 8.32 4.45 2.73
C ALA A 100 8.03 3.47 3.87
N ARG A 101 8.30 2.17 3.68
CA ARG A 101 8.14 1.16 4.72
C ARG A 101 9.04 1.40 5.92
N ARG A 102 10.33 1.73 5.70
CA ARG A 102 11.26 2.07 6.79
C ARG A 102 10.83 3.32 7.55
N ALA A 103 10.40 4.36 6.85
CA ALA A 103 9.87 5.58 7.47
C ALA A 103 8.62 5.31 8.33
N ALA A 104 7.70 4.45 7.85
CA ALA A 104 6.56 4.00 8.65
C ALA A 104 7.00 3.25 9.91
N ASN A 105 8.01 2.39 9.82
CA ASN A 105 8.59 1.71 10.98
C ASN A 105 9.14 2.70 12.02
N ALA A 106 9.77 3.78 11.59
CA ALA A 106 10.25 4.84 12.49
C ALA A 106 9.09 5.46 13.30
N VAL A 107 7.97 5.78 12.63
CA VAL A 107 6.78 6.32 13.29
C VAL A 107 6.13 5.28 14.21
N LEU A 108 6.06 4.01 13.80
CA LEU A 108 5.54 2.93 14.64
C LEU A 108 6.39 2.72 15.90
N ASN A 109 7.72 2.81 15.79
CA ASN A 109 8.62 2.72 16.94
C ASN A 109 8.46 3.91 17.89
N ALA A 110 8.12 5.07 17.37
CA ALA A 110 7.82 6.29 18.12
C ALA A 110 6.41 6.30 18.78
N GLY A 111 5.66 5.20 18.73
CA GLY A 111 4.36 5.07 19.41
C GLY A 111 3.15 4.92 18.49
N GLY A 112 3.37 4.72 17.18
CA GLY A 112 2.30 4.36 16.25
C GLY A 112 1.69 3.01 16.60
N LEU A 113 0.40 2.84 16.30
CA LEU A 113 -0.43 1.68 16.68
C LEU A 113 -0.69 0.72 15.51
N GLY A 114 -0.57 1.21 14.28
CA GLY A 114 -0.80 0.49 13.06
C GLY A 114 -0.64 1.40 11.86
N VAL A 115 -0.82 0.87 10.65
CA VAL A 115 -0.67 1.58 9.39
C VAL A 115 -1.90 1.35 8.53
N MET A 116 -2.50 2.42 8.02
CA MET A 116 -3.46 2.39 6.92
C MET A 116 -2.73 2.77 5.64
N VAL A 117 -2.77 1.92 4.65
CA VAL A 117 -2.27 2.20 3.29
C VAL A 117 -3.43 2.79 2.49
N GLU A 118 -3.48 4.11 2.44
CA GLU A 118 -4.60 4.84 1.82
C GLU A 118 -4.73 4.54 0.31
N SER A 119 -3.61 4.25 -0.35
CA SER A 119 -3.56 3.95 -1.79
C SER A 119 -4.05 2.55 -2.16
N ALA A 120 -4.20 1.65 -1.18
CA ALA A 120 -4.66 0.27 -1.37
C ALA A 120 -5.90 -0.08 -0.55
N GLY A 121 -6.31 0.81 0.37
CA GLY A 121 -7.46 0.57 1.23
C GLY A 121 -7.26 -0.58 2.22
N VAL A 122 -6.03 -0.84 2.66
CA VAL A 122 -5.70 -1.96 3.57
C VAL A 122 -5.02 -1.44 4.83
N ALA A 123 -5.30 -2.08 5.95
CA ALA A 123 -4.77 -1.68 7.25
C ALA A 123 -4.12 -2.85 8.00
N TYR A 124 -3.03 -2.53 8.70
CA TYR A 124 -2.23 -3.45 9.49
C TYR A 124 -2.07 -2.96 10.92
N SER A 125 -2.05 -3.88 11.88
CA SER A 125 -1.52 -3.58 13.20
C SER A 125 -0.02 -3.35 13.14
N LYS A 126 0.54 -2.73 14.18
CA LYS A 126 2.00 -2.59 14.30
C LYS A 126 2.72 -3.93 14.17
N ASP A 127 2.21 -4.97 14.85
CA ASP A 127 2.84 -6.29 14.86
C ASP A 127 2.81 -6.94 13.46
N GLU A 128 1.70 -6.86 12.73
CA GLU A 128 1.58 -7.36 11.34
C GLU A 128 2.52 -6.61 10.40
N TRP A 129 2.56 -5.26 10.47
CA TRP A 129 3.46 -4.45 9.63
C TRP A 129 4.93 -4.75 9.87
N GLN A 130 5.31 -5.07 11.12
CA GLN A 130 6.69 -5.33 11.54
C GLN A 130 7.03 -6.82 11.65
N GLU A 131 6.16 -7.73 11.20
CA GLU A 131 6.36 -9.18 11.31
C GLU A 131 7.65 -9.63 10.62
N SER A 132 7.92 -9.13 9.42
CA SER A 132 9.18 -9.38 8.72
C SER A 132 10.14 -8.21 8.86
N LYS A 133 11.40 -8.54 9.16
CA LYS A 133 12.53 -7.60 9.15
C LYS A 133 13.30 -7.65 7.84
N GLU A 134 12.99 -8.61 6.98
CA GLU A 134 13.62 -8.72 5.67
C GLU A 134 13.17 -7.58 4.77
N GLU A 135 14.15 -6.97 4.10
CA GLU A 135 13.87 -5.93 3.12
C GLU A 135 13.85 -6.57 1.75
N ASP A 136 12.68 -7.01 1.31
CA ASP A 136 12.48 -7.55 -0.01
C ASP A 136 11.25 -6.95 -0.71
N LEU A 137 11.26 -7.03 -2.02
CA LEU A 137 10.21 -6.52 -2.88
C LEU A 137 8.86 -7.24 -2.66
N ALA A 138 8.90 -8.53 -2.30
CA ALA A 138 7.69 -9.31 -2.09
C ALA A 138 6.96 -8.84 -0.83
N LEU A 139 7.70 -8.50 0.23
CA LEU A 139 7.13 -7.91 1.43
C LEU A 139 6.53 -6.52 1.13
N ASP A 140 7.29 -5.65 0.46
CA ASP A 140 6.79 -4.32 0.10
C ASP A 140 5.51 -4.41 -0.73
N TYR A 141 5.47 -5.32 -1.71
CA TYR A 141 4.28 -5.60 -2.50
C TYR A 141 3.11 -6.08 -1.64
N SER A 142 3.33 -7.04 -0.74
CA SER A 142 2.26 -7.59 0.11
C SER A 142 1.66 -6.57 1.07
N LEU A 143 2.46 -5.60 1.54
CA LEU A 143 2.01 -4.55 2.47
C LEU A 143 1.31 -3.39 1.75
N LEU A 144 1.69 -3.08 0.51
CA LEU A 144 1.21 -1.90 -0.20
C LEU A 144 0.12 -2.20 -1.24
N THR A 145 -0.28 -3.46 -1.39
CA THR A 145 -1.35 -3.86 -2.30
C THR A 145 -2.42 -4.66 -1.58
N ALA A 146 -3.62 -4.68 -2.17
CA ALA A 146 -4.72 -5.52 -1.74
C ALA A 146 -5.38 -6.17 -2.97
N ILE A 147 -6.07 -7.30 -2.75
CA ILE A 147 -6.96 -7.90 -3.75
C ILE A 147 -8.36 -7.93 -3.15
N THR A 148 -9.33 -7.43 -3.90
CA THR A 148 -10.73 -7.42 -3.52
C THR A 148 -11.59 -8.16 -4.53
N GLU A 149 -12.72 -8.65 -4.03
CA GLU A 149 -13.82 -9.14 -4.85
C GLU A 149 -14.78 -7.98 -5.15
N GLU A 150 -14.99 -7.69 -6.42
CA GLU A 150 -15.91 -6.69 -6.91
C GLU A 150 -17.07 -7.38 -7.65
N GLU A 151 -18.05 -6.62 -8.13
CA GLU A 151 -19.29 -7.17 -8.69
C GLU A 151 -19.06 -8.23 -9.80
N ASN A 152 -18.04 -8.07 -10.65
CA ASN A 152 -17.78 -8.92 -11.80
C ASN A 152 -16.34 -9.39 -11.95
N ALA A 153 -15.43 -9.02 -11.03
CA ALA A 153 -14.02 -9.31 -11.13
C ALA A 153 -13.33 -9.35 -9.77
N TYR A 154 -12.23 -10.06 -9.70
CA TYR A 154 -11.23 -9.88 -8.65
C TYR A 154 -10.23 -8.84 -9.11
N MET A 155 -9.86 -7.89 -8.25
CA MET A 155 -9.02 -6.75 -8.64
C MET A 155 -7.94 -6.47 -7.61
N SER A 156 -6.75 -6.08 -8.10
CA SER A 156 -5.73 -5.48 -7.24
C SER A 156 -5.97 -3.98 -7.03
N TRP A 157 -5.45 -3.49 -5.90
CA TRP A 157 -5.37 -2.08 -5.55
C TRP A 157 -3.96 -1.79 -5.05
N GLY A 158 -3.45 -0.61 -5.33
CA GLY A 158 -2.17 -0.15 -4.78
C GLY A 158 -0.98 -0.33 -5.72
N MET A 159 -1.13 -0.93 -6.90
CA MET A 159 -0.04 -1.08 -7.88
C MET A 159 0.57 0.25 -8.32
N LYS A 160 -0.15 1.36 -8.15
CA LYS A 160 0.41 2.70 -8.39
C LYS A 160 1.63 3.01 -7.51
N ALA A 161 1.75 2.39 -6.32
CA ALA A 161 2.93 2.50 -5.48
C ALA A 161 4.20 1.97 -6.18
N PHE A 162 4.04 1.13 -7.18
CA PHE A 162 5.11 0.52 -7.98
C PHE A 162 5.19 1.11 -9.39
N GLY A 163 4.38 2.12 -9.70
CA GLY A 163 4.35 2.76 -11.02
C GLY A 163 3.60 1.99 -12.11
N HIS A 164 2.71 1.08 -11.72
CA HIS A 164 1.94 0.21 -12.61
C HIS A 164 0.44 0.35 -12.44
N ALA A 165 -0.31 -0.04 -13.48
CA ALA A 165 -1.76 -0.22 -13.43
C ALA A 165 -2.14 -1.32 -12.44
N ASP A 166 -3.32 -1.21 -11.84
CA ASP A 166 -3.94 -2.33 -11.13
C ASP A 166 -4.40 -3.40 -12.12
N VAL A 167 -4.63 -4.61 -11.62
CA VAL A 167 -4.99 -5.77 -12.44
C VAL A 167 -6.34 -6.32 -12.03
N ALA A 168 -7.16 -6.66 -13.02
CA ALA A 168 -8.45 -7.32 -12.84
C ALA A 168 -8.49 -8.66 -13.59
N VAL A 169 -9.14 -9.64 -13.01
CA VAL A 169 -9.49 -10.92 -13.64
C VAL A 169 -10.98 -11.21 -13.45
N PRO A 170 -11.65 -11.85 -14.41
CA PRO A 170 -13.09 -12.11 -14.31
C PRO A 170 -13.40 -13.16 -13.23
N MET A 171 -14.57 -13.06 -12.59
CA MET A 171 -15.08 -14.03 -11.61
C MET A 171 -15.42 -15.42 -12.22
N THR A 172 -15.12 -15.66 -13.49
CA THR A 172 -15.16 -17.00 -14.07
C THR A 172 -14.02 -17.89 -13.61
N LEU A 173 -12.94 -17.29 -13.06
CA LEU A 173 -11.91 -18.00 -12.33
C LEU A 173 -12.39 -18.25 -10.90
N ASP A 174 -11.97 -19.37 -10.28
CA ASP A 174 -12.14 -19.48 -8.84
C ASP A 174 -11.19 -18.51 -8.09
N ILE A 175 -11.49 -18.24 -6.81
CA ILE A 175 -10.81 -17.21 -6.05
C ILE A 175 -9.31 -17.51 -5.87
N GLU A 176 -8.91 -18.77 -5.72
CA GLU A 176 -7.51 -19.16 -5.52
C GLU A 176 -6.71 -18.93 -6.81
N ASP A 177 -7.27 -19.33 -7.96
CA ASP A 177 -6.70 -19.08 -9.27
C ASP A 177 -6.63 -17.58 -9.59
N ALA A 178 -7.70 -16.82 -9.29
CA ALA A 178 -7.73 -15.38 -9.49
C ALA A 178 -6.62 -14.66 -8.71
N ILE A 179 -6.47 -14.97 -7.41
CA ILE A 179 -5.42 -14.43 -6.55
C ILE A 179 -4.03 -14.79 -7.10
N HIS A 180 -3.83 -16.05 -7.51
CA HIS A 180 -2.57 -16.48 -8.07
C HIS A 180 -2.23 -15.75 -9.38
N VAL A 181 -3.19 -15.59 -10.28
CA VAL A 181 -3.01 -14.86 -11.55
C VAL A 181 -2.64 -13.40 -11.29
N ILE A 182 -3.41 -12.70 -10.44
CA ILE A 182 -3.16 -11.30 -10.11
C ILE A 182 -1.78 -11.14 -9.48
N HIS A 183 -1.43 -11.93 -8.47
CA HIS A 183 -0.12 -11.82 -7.81
C HIS A 183 1.02 -12.09 -8.79
N SER A 184 0.92 -13.14 -9.61
CA SER A 184 1.98 -13.49 -10.55
C SER A 184 2.19 -12.41 -11.61
N PHE A 185 1.10 -11.86 -12.14
CA PHE A 185 1.17 -10.80 -13.14
C PHE A 185 1.72 -9.50 -12.54
N ASN A 186 1.20 -9.08 -11.38
CA ASN A 186 1.69 -7.91 -10.67
C ASN A 186 3.18 -8.04 -10.35
N PHE A 187 3.59 -9.21 -9.84
CA PHE A 187 5.00 -9.45 -9.50
C PHE A 187 5.90 -9.46 -10.74
N HIS A 188 5.41 -9.96 -11.88
CA HIS A 188 6.11 -9.85 -13.16
C HIS A 188 6.36 -8.39 -13.54
N LEU A 189 5.35 -7.52 -13.41
CA LEU A 189 5.49 -6.09 -13.71
C LEU A 189 6.52 -5.40 -12.80
N ILE A 190 6.42 -5.57 -11.49
CA ILE A 190 7.30 -4.90 -10.52
C ILE A 190 8.73 -5.44 -10.50
N SER A 191 8.93 -6.68 -10.94
CA SER A 191 10.27 -7.30 -11.05
C SER A 191 11.04 -6.88 -12.31
N GLY A 192 10.52 -5.93 -13.08
CA GLY A 192 11.14 -5.48 -14.32
C GLY A 192 10.91 -6.42 -15.49
N GLY A 193 9.83 -7.17 -15.47
CA GLY A 193 9.37 -8.00 -16.59
C GLY A 193 9.02 -7.18 -17.82
N ALA A 194 8.63 -7.86 -18.89
CA ALA A 194 8.22 -7.20 -20.13
C ALA A 194 7.01 -6.29 -19.88
N MET A 195 7.03 -5.10 -20.49
CA MET A 195 5.84 -4.24 -20.53
C MET A 195 4.85 -4.81 -21.54
N PHE A 196 3.58 -4.79 -21.18
CA PHE A 196 2.49 -5.24 -22.03
C PHE A 196 1.77 -4.05 -22.65
N GLY A 197 1.35 -4.22 -23.90
CA GLY A 197 0.41 -3.36 -24.58
C GLY A 197 -0.97 -4.00 -24.68
N ASP A 198 -1.95 -3.19 -25.10
CA ASP A 198 -3.31 -3.68 -25.36
C ASP A 198 -3.30 -4.76 -26.46
N GLY A 199 -3.96 -5.89 -26.20
CA GLY A 199 -4.00 -7.05 -27.07
C GLY A 199 -2.81 -8.02 -26.92
N ASP A 200 -1.82 -7.72 -26.11
CA ASP A 200 -0.70 -8.65 -25.84
C ASP A 200 -1.19 -9.89 -25.09
N HIS A 201 -0.35 -10.91 -25.09
CA HIS A 201 -0.64 -12.19 -24.43
C HIS A 201 0.30 -12.44 -23.26
N PHE A 202 -0.28 -12.87 -22.16
CA PHE A 202 0.45 -13.33 -20.98
C PHE A 202 0.13 -14.81 -20.73
N ALA A 203 1.13 -15.66 -20.65
CA ALA A 203 0.94 -17.09 -20.43
C ALA A 203 1.74 -17.56 -19.21
N PHE A 204 1.14 -18.45 -18.44
CA PHE A 204 1.75 -19.16 -17.32
C PHE A 204 2.41 -20.47 -17.79
N GLU A 205 3.35 -20.97 -16.99
CA GLU A 205 4.01 -22.26 -17.26
C GLU A 205 3.03 -23.45 -17.25
N ASP A 206 1.91 -23.33 -16.53
CA ASP A 206 0.85 -24.34 -16.47
C ASP A 206 -0.07 -24.37 -17.69
N GLY A 207 0.18 -23.49 -18.68
CA GLY A 207 -0.54 -23.41 -19.93
C GLY A 207 -1.75 -22.46 -19.92
N ARG A 208 -2.09 -21.84 -18.78
CA ARG A 208 -3.10 -20.78 -18.75
C ARG A 208 -2.58 -19.56 -19.52
N ALA A 209 -3.42 -18.99 -20.36
CA ALA A 209 -3.07 -17.81 -21.14
C ALA A 209 -4.19 -16.77 -21.08
N PHE A 210 -3.77 -15.51 -21.12
CA PHE A 210 -4.64 -14.36 -21.01
C PHE A 210 -4.30 -13.35 -22.10
N THR A 211 -5.35 -12.67 -22.61
CA THR A 211 -5.17 -11.44 -23.38
C THR A 211 -5.17 -10.26 -22.44
N VAL A 212 -4.22 -9.35 -22.61
CA VAL A 212 -4.11 -8.10 -21.85
C VAL A 212 -5.01 -7.06 -22.53
N GLU A 213 -5.97 -6.52 -21.80
CA GLU A 213 -6.78 -5.38 -22.22
C GLU A 213 -6.49 -4.21 -21.28
N MET A 214 -6.15 -3.04 -21.85
CA MET A 214 -5.80 -1.86 -21.07
C MET A 214 -6.95 -0.87 -21.03
N GLY A 215 -7.25 -0.33 -19.86
CA GLY A 215 -8.28 0.67 -19.64
C GLY A 215 -7.88 1.77 -18.66
N GLU A 216 -8.66 2.84 -18.63
CA GLU A 216 -8.56 3.85 -17.58
C GLU A 216 -9.14 3.30 -16.27
N ASP A 217 -8.68 3.81 -15.13
CA ASP A 217 -9.26 3.47 -13.83
C ASP A 217 -10.55 4.28 -13.59
N GLU A 218 -11.68 3.69 -13.96
CA GLU A 218 -13.01 4.28 -13.76
C GLU A 218 -13.66 3.89 -12.41
N ARG A 219 -12.98 3.08 -11.58
CA ARG A 219 -13.52 2.60 -10.28
C ARG A 219 -13.70 3.73 -9.28
N THR A 220 -12.87 4.76 -9.38
CA THR A 220 -12.86 5.91 -8.49
C THR A 220 -12.63 7.21 -9.25
N THR A 221 -12.93 8.34 -8.61
CA THR A 221 -12.61 9.66 -9.18
C THR A 221 -11.12 9.96 -9.04
N ILE A 222 -10.59 10.82 -9.92
CA ILE A 222 -9.15 11.19 -9.96
C ILE A 222 -8.62 11.77 -8.64
N ASP A 223 -9.49 12.39 -7.84
CA ASP A 223 -9.15 12.95 -6.52
C ASP A 223 -9.19 11.92 -5.40
N ASN A 224 -9.62 10.69 -5.67
CA ASN A 224 -9.68 9.62 -4.68
C ASN A 224 -8.28 9.03 -4.47
N LEU A 225 -7.90 8.80 -3.21
CA LEU A 225 -6.59 8.21 -2.87
C LEU A 225 -6.42 6.78 -3.41
N LEU A 226 -7.50 6.07 -3.70
CA LEU A 226 -7.45 4.75 -4.34
C LEU A 226 -7.26 4.82 -5.86
N HIS A 227 -7.53 5.98 -6.50
CA HIS A 227 -7.42 6.10 -7.96
C HIS A 227 -6.01 5.77 -8.46
N ASN A 228 -5.94 4.91 -9.49
CA ASN A 228 -4.69 4.55 -10.11
C ASN A 228 -4.47 5.31 -11.44
N PRO A 229 -3.54 6.27 -11.49
CA PRO A 229 -3.30 7.08 -12.70
C PRO A 229 -2.66 6.28 -13.85
N PHE A 230 -2.22 5.06 -13.61
CA PHE A 230 -1.72 4.15 -14.65
C PHE A 230 -2.83 3.30 -15.29
N GLY A 231 -4.06 3.38 -14.76
CA GLY A 231 -5.21 2.67 -15.28
C GLY A 231 -5.44 1.30 -14.65
N LEU A 232 -6.15 0.47 -15.40
CA LEU A 232 -6.53 -0.88 -15.04
C LEU A 232 -6.22 -1.84 -16.20
N ILE A 233 -5.61 -2.96 -15.89
CA ILE A 233 -5.33 -4.06 -16.84
C ILE A 233 -6.35 -5.16 -16.58
N TYR A 234 -7.10 -5.53 -17.60
CA TYR A 234 -7.96 -6.72 -17.57
C TYR A 234 -7.25 -7.89 -18.20
N LEU A 235 -7.11 -8.99 -17.46
CA LEU A 235 -6.58 -10.25 -17.96
C LEU A 235 -7.77 -11.14 -18.38
N VAL A 236 -8.02 -11.21 -19.67
CA VAL A 236 -9.14 -11.99 -20.25
C VAL A 236 -8.64 -13.40 -20.56
N PRO A 237 -9.20 -14.46 -19.91
CA PRO A 237 -8.77 -15.83 -20.18
C PRO A 237 -8.95 -16.21 -21.63
N GLN A 238 -7.95 -16.85 -22.22
CA GLN A 238 -8.06 -17.43 -23.55
C GLN A 238 -8.73 -18.82 -23.46
N ALA A 239 -9.58 -19.14 -24.42
CA ALA A 239 -10.13 -20.48 -24.51
C ALA A 239 -9.00 -21.49 -24.71
N ALA A 240 -9.01 -22.57 -23.95
CA ALA A 240 -8.11 -23.68 -24.19
C ALA A 240 -8.40 -24.27 -25.61
N GLU A 241 -7.38 -24.34 -26.45
CA GLU A 241 -7.49 -25.03 -27.76
C GLU A 241 -7.67 -26.54 -27.60
#